data_6787c1d652c7d2887da676c8d373c526
#
_entry.id   6787c1d652c7d2887da676c8d373c526
#
_cell.length_a   1.000
_cell.length_b   1.000
_cell.length_c   1.000
_cell.angle_alpha   90.00
_cell.angle_beta   90.00
_cell.angle_gamma   90.00
#
_symmetry.space_group_name_H-M   'P 1'
#
loop_
_entity.id
_entity.type
_entity.pdbx_description
1 polymer ?
#
loop_
_entity_poly.entity_id
_entity_poly.type
_entity_poly.pdbx_seq_one_letter_code
_entity_poly.pdbx_strand_id
1 'polypeptide(L)'
;IAKDGQRSKFTSAMSQGERLPIDVEFFVKNREDRGDASISLGLNQGKTVKPIANETNEVLFEGEDVIASVLFNVSSNPDSFYAKMSTKWSGELLRKFRNTDAVIRVFTPATIDATSRATLRLYNPFYEDSDIQPEDCYIYHVNSSGKITDVSGQFSYDSNEDAFVTRTRTLSTWIISPVEVKL
;
A
#
# COMPACT_ATOMS: atom_id res chain seq x y z
N ILE A 1 17.64 19.78 20.29
CA ILE A 1 18.32 19.56 19.00
C ILE A 1 17.34 20.00 17.93
N ALA A 2 17.68 21.11 17.20
CA ALA A 2 16.80 21.61 16.16
C ALA A 2 16.72 20.58 15.02
N LYS A 3 15.52 20.30 14.56
CA LYS A 3 15.27 19.51 13.36
C LYS A 3 15.89 20.28 12.18
N ASP A 4 16.60 19.59 11.31
CA ASP A 4 17.17 20.13 10.06
C ASP A 4 18.37 21.07 10.20
N GLY A 5 19.24 20.87 11.17
CA GLY A 5 20.52 21.58 11.22
C GLY A 5 20.41 23.10 11.46
N GLN A 6 19.25 23.62 11.82
CA GLN A 6 19.03 25.06 12.05
C GLN A 6 19.51 25.54 13.45
N ARG A 7 20.61 25.01 13.93
CA ARG A 7 21.21 25.45 15.22
C ARG A 7 21.52 26.94 15.26
N SER A 8 21.81 27.54 14.13
CA SER A 8 22.22 28.97 14.08
C SER A 8 21.08 29.96 14.32
N LYS A 9 19.82 29.56 14.16
CA LYS A 9 18.70 30.50 14.36
C LYS A 9 18.37 30.74 15.84
N PHE A 10 18.78 29.86 16.75
CA PHE A 10 18.47 29.98 18.17
C PHE A 10 19.61 30.63 18.98
N THR A 11 20.83 30.63 18.48
CA THR A 11 22.00 31.12 19.22
C THR A 11 22.27 32.63 19.09
N SER A 12 21.70 33.29 18.07
CA SER A 12 21.97 34.70 17.80
C SER A 12 20.90 35.67 18.32
N ALA A 13 19.79 35.17 18.87
CA ALA A 13 18.64 36.01 19.25
C ALA A 13 18.32 35.96 20.76
N MET A 14 19.07 35.22 21.57
CA MET A 14 18.79 35.11 22.99
C MET A 14 19.80 35.84 23.84
N SER A 15 19.31 36.69 24.75
CA SER A 15 20.11 37.36 25.77
C SER A 15 20.41 36.40 26.92
N GLN A 16 21.51 36.61 27.64
CA GLN A 16 21.90 35.83 28.77
C GLN A 16 20.81 35.86 29.87
N GLY A 17 20.25 34.67 30.19
CA GLY A 17 19.17 34.55 31.17
C GLY A 17 17.76 34.48 30.59
N GLU A 18 17.61 34.59 29.28
CA GLU A 18 16.34 34.44 28.60
C GLU A 18 15.91 32.95 28.56
N ARG A 19 14.64 32.69 28.87
CA ARG A 19 14.09 31.32 28.86
C ARG A 19 13.41 31.07 27.52
N LEU A 20 13.87 30.07 26.78
CA LEU A 20 13.21 29.57 25.59
C LEU A 20 12.19 28.51 26.02
N PRO A 21 10.88 28.74 25.89
CA PRO A 21 9.90 27.68 26.03
C PRO A 21 10.07 26.71 24.87
N ILE A 22 10.40 25.47 25.16
CA ILE A 22 10.47 24.38 24.18
C ILE A 22 9.38 23.40 24.55
N ASP A 23 8.31 23.35 23.76
CA ASP A 23 7.34 22.29 23.86
C ASP A 23 7.90 21.04 23.17
N VAL A 24 8.17 20.03 23.96
CA VAL A 24 8.67 18.73 23.48
C VAL A 24 7.57 17.70 23.69
N GLU A 25 6.89 17.33 22.63
CA GLU A 25 5.99 16.18 22.66
C GLU A 25 6.81 14.89 22.64
N PHE A 26 6.72 14.13 23.74
CA PHE A 26 7.26 12.80 23.79
C PHE A 26 6.13 11.79 23.55
N PHE A 27 6.17 11.13 22.42
CA PHE A 27 5.32 9.97 22.20
C PHE A 27 5.98 8.77 22.92
N VAL A 28 5.59 8.53 24.15
CA VAL A 28 5.95 7.30 24.87
C VAL A 28 5.01 6.21 24.38
N LYS A 29 5.53 5.30 23.57
CA LYS A 29 4.78 4.12 23.18
C LYS A 29 4.58 3.26 24.42
N ASN A 30 3.36 3.23 24.95
CA ASN A 30 3.01 2.37 26.08
C ASN A 30 3.18 0.91 25.63
N ARG A 31 3.64 0.01 26.50
CA ARG A 31 3.74 -1.43 26.18
C ARG A 31 2.38 -2.07 25.87
N GLU A 32 1.30 -1.38 26.24
CA GLU A 32 -0.07 -1.78 25.98
C GLU A 32 -0.59 -1.30 24.60
N ASP A 33 0.07 -0.35 23.93
CA ASP A 33 -0.14 -0.06 22.51
C ASP A 33 0.39 -1.22 21.66
N ARG A 34 -0.36 -2.31 21.66
CA ARG A 34 -0.35 -3.27 20.57
C ARG A 34 -0.78 -2.45 19.37
N GLY A 35 0.08 -2.26 18.39
CA GLY A 35 -0.26 -1.50 17.21
C GLY A 35 -1.62 -1.97 16.63
N ASP A 36 -2.32 -1.10 15.91
CA ASP A 36 -3.56 -1.50 15.26
C ASP A 36 -3.27 -2.63 14.28
N ALA A 37 -4.03 -3.73 14.38
CA ALA A 37 -3.96 -4.83 13.44
C ALA A 37 -4.38 -4.39 12.02
N SER A 38 -5.10 -3.27 11.92
CA SER A 38 -5.48 -2.63 10.68
C SER A 38 -4.86 -1.22 10.59
N ILE A 39 -4.18 -0.92 9.49
CA ILE A 39 -3.50 0.35 9.24
C ILE A 39 -3.90 0.88 7.87
N SER A 40 -4.40 2.12 7.84
CA SER A 40 -4.69 2.83 6.60
C SER A 40 -3.50 3.68 6.14
N LEU A 41 -3.23 3.66 4.85
CA LEU A 41 -2.18 4.40 4.17
C LEU A 41 -2.77 5.19 3.00
N GLY A 42 -2.54 6.49 3.01
CA GLY A 42 -2.92 7.34 1.87
C GLY A 42 -2.15 6.99 0.59
N LEU A 43 -2.79 7.18 -0.54
CA LEU A 43 -2.22 6.93 -1.86
C LEU A 43 -0.92 7.70 -2.07
N ASN A 44 0.10 7.01 -2.59
CA ASN A 44 1.47 7.51 -2.76
C ASN A 44 2.18 7.91 -1.45
N GLN A 45 1.54 7.77 -0.31
CA GLN A 45 2.16 7.95 1.01
C GLN A 45 2.67 6.61 1.51
N GLY A 46 3.82 6.63 2.15
CA GLY A 46 4.40 5.43 2.74
C GLY A 46 4.55 5.55 4.25
N LYS A 47 4.40 4.43 4.94
CA LYS A 47 4.52 4.36 6.39
C LYS A 47 5.21 3.07 6.82
N THR A 48 5.95 3.13 7.92
CA THR A 48 6.46 1.92 8.55
C THR A 48 5.32 1.22 9.27
N VAL A 49 5.06 -0.03 8.88
CA VAL A 49 4.08 -0.93 9.48
C VAL A 49 4.83 -1.86 10.43
N LYS A 50 4.34 -2.00 11.65
CA LYS A 50 4.80 -3.00 12.60
C LYS A 50 3.67 -4.00 12.81
N PRO A 51 3.77 -5.21 12.22
CA PRO A 51 2.73 -6.22 12.37
C PRO A 51 2.60 -6.70 13.82
N ILE A 52 1.40 -7.17 14.17
CA ILE A 52 1.12 -7.79 15.46
C ILE A 52 1.21 -9.30 15.30
N ALA A 53 2.05 -9.92 16.12
CA ALA A 53 2.24 -11.37 16.13
C ALA A 53 0.95 -12.12 16.53
N ASN A 54 0.70 -13.25 15.86
CA ASN A 54 -0.43 -14.15 16.10
C ASN A 54 -1.82 -13.52 15.86
N GLU A 55 -1.87 -12.38 15.18
CA GLU A 55 -3.12 -11.74 14.74
C GLU A 55 -3.15 -11.64 13.21
N THR A 56 -4.35 -11.46 12.67
CA THR A 56 -4.51 -11.07 11.27
C THR A 56 -4.23 -9.57 11.18
N ASN A 57 -3.20 -9.24 10.42
CA ASN A 57 -2.85 -7.86 10.12
C ASN A 57 -3.46 -7.44 8.80
N GLU A 58 -3.89 -6.21 8.70
CA GLU A 58 -4.42 -5.63 7.49
C GLU A 58 -3.74 -4.28 7.18
N VAL A 59 -3.37 -4.09 5.93
CA VAL A 59 -2.92 -2.80 5.42
C VAL A 59 -3.90 -2.37 4.34
N LEU A 60 -4.57 -1.25 4.59
CA LEU A 60 -5.51 -0.60 3.67
C LEU A 60 -4.77 0.49 2.90
N PHE A 61 -5.05 0.62 1.62
CA PHE A 61 -4.53 1.69 0.76
C PHE A 61 -5.69 2.51 0.24
N GLU A 62 -5.69 3.80 0.59
CA GLU A 62 -6.83 4.70 0.42
C GLU A 62 -6.50 5.84 -0.54
N GLY A 63 -7.42 6.12 -1.47
CA GLY A 63 -7.53 7.36 -2.20
C GLY A 63 -8.64 8.20 -1.55
N GLU A 64 -9.69 8.49 -2.28
CA GLU A 64 -10.97 8.95 -1.73
C GLU A 64 -11.66 7.80 -1.02
N ASP A 65 -11.56 6.59 -1.61
CA ASP A 65 -12.02 5.32 -1.05
C ASP A 65 -10.87 4.33 -0.87
N VAL A 66 -11.14 3.19 -0.23
CA VAL A 66 -10.19 2.08 -0.16
C VAL A 66 -10.06 1.45 -1.54
N ILE A 67 -8.85 1.43 -2.09
CA ILE A 67 -8.57 0.94 -3.44
C ILE A 67 -7.79 -0.38 -3.47
N ALA A 68 -7.19 -0.78 -2.35
CA ALA A 68 -6.61 -2.10 -2.15
C ALA A 68 -6.47 -2.41 -0.66
N SER A 69 -6.49 -3.69 -0.30
CA SER A 69 -6.08 -4.15 1.03
C SER A 69 -5.24 -5.43 0.96
N VAL A 70 -4.41 -5.61 1.98
CA VAL A 70 -3.57 -6.78 2.14
C VAL A 70 -3.74 -7.32 3.55
N LEU A 71 -4.30 -8.53 3.68
CA LEU A 71 -4.46 -9.23 4.94
C LEU A 71 -3.40 -10.33 5.04
N PHE A 72 -2.70 -10.41 6.15
CA PHE A 72 -1.63 -11.38 6.35
C PHE A 72 -1.41 -11.71 7.82
N ASN A 73 -0.84 -12.90 8.07
CA ASN A 73 -0.42 -13.34 9.39
C ASN A 73 1.11 -13.42 9.43
N VAL A 74 1.69 -13.12 10.57
CA VAL A 74 3.14 -13.11 10.77
C VAL A 74 3.55 -14.05 11.89
N SER A 75 4.84 -14.35 11.99
CA SER A 75 5.44 -15.13 13.06
C SER A 75 5.38 -14.40 14.41
N SER A 76 5.83 -15.06 15.47
CA SER A 76 5.84 -14.53 16.84
C SER A 76 6.75 -13.31 17.03
N ASN A 77 7.63 -13.03 16.09
CA ASN A 77 8.57 -11.90 16.17
C ASN A 77 8.72 -11.21 14.81
N PRO A 78 7.68 -10.50 14.35
CA PRO A 78 7.67 -9.91 13.03
C PRO A 78 8.56 -8.65 12.94
N ASP A 79 9.28 -8.53 11.84
CA ASP A 79 9.98 -7.31 11.49
C ASP A 79 9.01 -6.23 11.01
N SER A 80 9.38 -4.98 11.26
CA SER A 80 8.69 -3.85 10.67
C SER A 80 9.08 -3.70 9.21
N PHE A 81 8.14 -3.29 8.36
CA PHE A 81 8.42 -3.02 6.96
C PHE A 81 7.80 -1.69 6.51
N TYR A 82 8.36 -1.10 5.46
CA TYR A 82 7.84 0.12 4.88
C TYR A 82 6.81 -0.20 3.81
N ALA A 83 5.55 0.11 4.07
CA ALA A 83 4.44 -0.09 3.14
C ALA A 83 4.13 1.19 2.38
N LYS A 84 3.90 1.05 1.08
CA LYS A 84 3.45 2.11 0.18
C LYS A 84 2.72 1.50 -1.00
N MET A 85 1.72 2.19 -1.53
CA MET A 85 1.15 1.90 -2.83
C MET A 85 1.16 3.15 -3.71
N SER A 86 1.40 2.95 -5.00
CA SER A 86 1.39 4.00 -6.02
C SER A 86 0.53 3.59 -7.21
N THR A 87 -0.11 4.56 -7.84
CA THR A 87 -0.85 4.41 -9.10
C THR A 87 -0.09 4.98 -10.30
N LYS A 88 1.21 5.26 -10.14
CA LYS A 88 2.03 5.85 -11.21
C LYS A 88 2.47 4.79 -12.20
N TRP A 89 2.18 5.04 -13.47
CA TRP A 89 2.64 4.21 -14.58
C TRP A 89 4.12 4.43 -14.87
N SER A 90 4.84 3.35 -15.13
CA SER A 90 6.13 3.44 -15.82
C SER A 90 5.92 3.70 -17.32
N GLY A 91 6.89 4.32 -17.98
CA GLY A 91 6.74 4.66 -19.40
C GLY A 91 6.55 3.46 -20.33
N GLU A 92 7.06 2.29 -19.96
CA GLU A 92 6.90 1.04 -20.71
C GLU A 92 5.49 0.46 -20.54
N LEU A 93 5.04 0.33 -19.30
CA LEU A 93 3.69 -0.15 -19.00
C LEU A 93 2.61 0.80 -19.57
N LEU A 94 2.84 2.12 -19.43
CA LEU A 94 1.92 3.11 -20.01
C LEU A 94 1.76 2.94 -21.53
N ARG A 95 2.85 2.64 -22.25
CA ARG A 95 2.76 2.40 -23.71
C ARG A 95 1.99 1.14 -24.04
N LYS A 96 2.13 0.09 -23.22
CA LYS A 96 1.47 -1.20 -23.46
C LYS A 96 -0.02 -1.17 -23.15
N PHE A 97 -0.39 -0.48 -22.08
CA PHE A 97 -1.79 -0.37 -21.65
C PHE A 97 -2.47 0.93 -22.11
N ARG A 98 -1.87 1.62 -23.07
CA ARG A 98 -2.45 2.84 -23.64
C ARG A 98 -3.79 2.53 -24.33
N ASN A 99 -4.80 3.33 -24.06
CA ASN A 99 -6.16 3.24 -24.62
C ASN A 99 -6.93 1.98 -24.13
N THR A 100 -6.68 1.52 -22.91
CA THR A 100 -7.39 0.38 -22.35
C THR A 100 -8.18 0.72 -21.08
N ASP A 101 -8.15 1.97 -20.64
CA ASP A 101 -8.73 2.45 -19.36
C ASP A 101 -8.27 1.64 -18.14
N ALA A 102 -7.15 0.92 -18.31
CA ALA A 102 -6.57 0.10 -17.25
C ALA A 102 -6.05 0.95 -16.09
N VAL A 103 -6.13 0.41 -14.90
CA VAL A 103 -5.57 1.01 -13.68
C VAL A 103 -4.42 0.19 -13.13
N ILE A 104 -3.45 0.85 -12.50
CA ILE A 104 -2.25 0.22 -11.94
C ILE A 104 -2.19 0.38 -10.43
N ARG A 105 -1.69 -0.66 -9.75
CA ARG A 105 -1.40 -0.70 -8.32
C ARG A 105 0.04 -1.20 -8.12
N VAL A 106 0.94 -0.34 -7.71
CA VAL A 106 2.37 -0.65 -7.48
C VAL A 106 2.64 -0.67 -6.00
N PHE A 107 2.88 -1.86 -5.45
CA PHE A 107 3.11 -2.06 -4.02
C PHE A 107 4.60 -2.06 -3.67
N THR A 108 4.90 -1.51 -2.52
CA THR A 108 6.20 -1.59 -1.84
C THR A 108 5.94 -2.02 -0.40
N PRO A 109 6.60 -3.07 0.12
CA PRO A 109 7.57 -3.91 -0.59
C PRO A 109 6.87 -4.84 -1.59
N ALA A 110 7.63 -5.44 -2.51
CA ALA A 110 7.10 -6.42 -3.44
C ALA A 110 6.72 -7.75 -2.77
N THR A 111 7.20 -8.00 -1.56
CA THR A 111 6.88 -9.18 -0.74
C THR A 111 6.73 -8.79 0.72
N ILE A 112 5.84 -9.49 1.43
CA ILE A 112 5.69 -9.36 2.89
C ILE A 112 6.15 -10.68 3.52
N ASP A 113 6.88 -10.61 4.63
CA ASP A 113 7.27 -11.80 5.41
C ASP A 113 6.06 -12.29 6.21
N ALA A 114 5.21 -13.05 5.54
CA ALA A 114 4.00 -13.64 6.10
C ALA A 114 4.14 -15.15 6.23
N THR A 115 3.55 -15.73 7.29
CA THR A 115 3.58 -17.18 7.56
C THR A 115 2.86 -18.00 6.49
N SER A 116 1.91 -17.37 5.79
CA SER A 116 1.16 -17.97 4.69
C SER A 116 1.04 -17.00 3.52
N ARG A 117 0.31 -17.38 2.48
CA ARG A 117 -0.07 -16.44 1.42
C ARG A 117 -0.98 -15.37 2.01
N ALA A 118 -0.65 -14.11 1.76
CA ALA A 118 -1.51 -12.98 2.07
C ALA A 118 -2.76 -13.00 1.19
N THR A 119 -3.88 -12.49 1.70
CA THR A 119 -5.05 -12.18 0.89
C THR A 119 -4.89 -10.75 0.37
N LEU A 120 -4.81 -10.61 -0.94
CA LEU A 120 -4.81 -9.33 -1.64
C LEU A 120 -6.22 -9.07 -2.16
N ARG A 121 -6.77 -7.90 -1.83
CA ARG A 121 -7.98 -7.35 -2.43
C ARG A 121 -7.61 -6.14 -3.27
N LEU A 122 -8.08 -6.13 -4.49
CA LEU A 122 -8.02 -4.97 -5.38
C LEU A 122 -9.47 -4.54 -5.61
N TYR A 123 -9.86 -3.41 -5.04
CA TYR A 123 -11.23 -2.92 -5.16
C TYR A 123 -11.51 -2.50 -6.61
N ASN A 124 -12.74 -2.75 -7.04
CA ASN A 124 -13.17 -2.49 -8.41
C ASN A 124 -12.99 -1.00 -8.77
N PRO A 125 -12.14 -0.67 -9.73
CA PRO A 125 -11.93 0.73 -10.10
C PRO A 125 -13.00 1.27 -11.08
N PHE A 126 -13.90 0.40 -11.54
CA PHE A 126 -14.91 0.71 -12.56
C PHE A 126 -16.34 0.71 -12.01
N TYR A 127 -16.48 0.83 -10.70
CA TYR A 127 -17.79 0.74 -10.01
C TYR A 127 -18.81 1.80 -10.47
N GLU A 128 -18.37 2.92 -11.03
CA GLU A 128 -19.23 3.97 -11.60
C GLU A 128 -19.64 3.69 -13.06
N ASP A 129 -18.96 2.76 -13.75
CA ASP A 129 -19.21 2.44 -15.15
C ASP A 129 -20.01 1.15 -15.26
N SER A 130 -21.32 1.29 -15.48
CA SER A 130 -22.23 0.16 -15.59
C SER A 130 -22.00 -0.72 -16.83
N ASP A 131 -21.24 -0.25 -17.80
CA ASP A 131 -20.93 -0.99 -19.03
C ASP A 131 -19.77 -1.97 -18.83
N ILE A 132 -18.99 -1.80 -17.74
CA ILE A 132 -17.88 -2.67 -17.38
C ILE A 132 -18.33 -3.66 -16.29
N GLN A 133 -18.38 -4.95 -16.66
CA GLN A 133 -18.67 -6.00 -15.69
C GLN A 133 -17.36 -6.46 -15.03
N PRO A 134 -17.28 -6.48 -13.69
CA PRO A 134 -16.03 -6.88 -12.99
C PRO A 134 -15.55 -8.29 -13.38
N GLU A 135 -16.46 -9.22 -13.62
CA GLU A 135 -16.15 -10.60 -14.01
C GLU A 135 -15.47 -10.71 -15.38
N ASP A 136 -15.65 -9.68 -16.25
CA ASP A 136 -15.04 -9.61 -17.58
C ASP A 136 -13.69 -8.88 -17.57
N CYS A 137 -13.28 -8.34 -16.43
CA CYS A 137 -12.00 -7.65 -16.30
C CYS A 137 -10.81 -8.60 -16.33
N TYR A 138 -9.72 -8.13 -16.90
CA TYR A 138 -8.43 -8.81 -16.98
C TYR A 138 -7.49 -8.29 -15.90
N ILE A 139 -6.79 -9.18 -15.21
CA ILE A 139 -5.82 -8.81 -14.19
C ILE A 139 -4.44 -9.29 -14.59
N TYR A 140 -3.48 -8.35 -14.64
CA TYR A 140 -2.11 -8.63 -14.99
C TYR A 140 -1.18 -8.41 -13.80
N HIS A 141 -0.24 -9.32 -13.62
CA HIS A 141 0.84 -9.17 -12.67
C HIS A 141 2.14 -8.82 -13.40
N VAL A 142 2.85 -7.80 -12.89
CA VAL A 142 4.17 -7.43 -13.37
C VAL A 142 5.19 -7.73 -12.28
N ASN A 143 6.08 -8.66 -12.56
CA ASN A 143 7.11 -9.06 -11.60
C ASN A 143 8.28 -8.05 -11.54
N SER A 144 9.25 -8.30 -10.65
CA SER A 144 10.44 -7.44 -10.47
C SER A 144 11.33 -7.34 -11.71
N SER A 145 11.27 -8.30 -12.65
CA SER A 145 12.00 -8.24 -13.92
C SER A 145 11.21 -7.52 -15.02
N GLY A 146 10.02 -6.98 -14.73
CA GLY A 146 9.16 -6.31 -15.71
C GLY A 146 8.33 -7.26 -16.57
N LYS A 147 8.38 -8.58 -16.33
CA LYS A 147 7.57 -9.54 -17.08
C LYS A 147 6.11 -9.40 -16.68
N ILE A 148 5.25 -9.19 -17.67
CA ILE A 148 3.79 -9.12 -17.51
C ILE A 148 3.21 -10.51 -17.73
N THR A 149 2.28 -10.91 -16.89
CA THR A 149 1.55 -12.19 -16.99
C THR A 149 0.08 -11.95 -16.72
N ASP A 150 -0.79 -12.50 -17.55
CA ASP A 150 -2.22 -12.56 -17.26
C ASP A 150 -2.44 -13.56 -16.12
N VAL A 151 -3.10 -13.10 -15.08
CA VAL A 151 -3.41 -13.87 -13.87
C VAL A 151 -4.89 -13.76 -13.49
N SER A 152 -5.74 -13.35 -14.42
CA SER A 152 -7.18 -13.18 -14.20
C SER A 152 -7.82 -14.42 -13.58
N GLY A 153 -7.46 -15.61 -14.06
CA GLY A 153 -7.94 -16.88 -13.52
C GLY A 153 -7.47 -17.25 -12.09
N GLN A 154 -6.61 -16.44 -11.47
CA GLN A 154 -6.16 -16.59 -10.08
C GLN A 154 -6.96 -15.70 -9.11
N PHE A 155 -7.85 -14.87 -9.64
CA PHE A 155 -8.71 -14.01 -8.87
C PHE A 155 -10.14 -14.53 -8.85
N SER A 156 -10.84 -14.27 -7.77
CA SER A 156 -12.29 -14.32 -7.67
C SER A 156 -12.81 -12.91 -7.41
N TYR A 157 -13.95 -12.58 -7.99
CA TYR A 157 -14.64 -11.35 -7.66
C TYR A 157 -15.56 -11.57 -6.45
N ASP A 158 -15.43 -10.72 -5.44
CA ASP A 158 -16.30 -10.68 -4.27
C ASP A 158 -17.28 -9.51 -4.43
N SER A 159 -18.53 -9.83 -4.75
CA SER A 159 -19.57 -8.82 -4.99
C SER A 159 -20.03 -8.09 -3.72
N ASN A 160 -19.76 -8.62 -2.52
CA ASN A 160 -20.11 -7.93 -1.27
C ASN A 160 -19.11 -6.83 -0.95
N GLU A 161 -17.83 -7.06 -1.27
CA GLU A 161 -16.75 -6.13 -1.02
C GLU A 161 -16.44 -5.28 -2.27
N ASP A 162 -17.06 -5.59 -3.41
CA ASP A 162 -16.75 -5.01 -4.74
C ASP A 162 -15.23 -5.07 -5.04
N ALA A 163 -14.65 -6.26 -4.90
CA ALA A 163 -13.20 -6.45 -4.97
C ALA A 163 -12.79 -7.73 -5.69
N PHE A 164 -11.69 -7.66 -6.42
CA PHE A 164 -10.95 -8.81 -6.94
C PHE A 164 -10.06 -9.36 -5.84
N VAL A 165 -10.21 -10.64 -5.51
CA VAL A 165 -9.54 -11.28 -4.37
C VAL A 165 -8.63 -12.40 -4.84
N THR A 166 -7.41 -12.43 -4.34
CA THR A 166 -6.47 -13.54 -4.54
C THR A 166 -5.62 -13.80 -3.31
N ARG A 167 -4.97 -14.97 -3.27
CA ARG A 167 -3.98 -15.32 -2.25
C ARG A 167 -2.59 -15.39 -2.88
N THR A 168 -1.72 -14.47 -2.48
CA THR A 168 -0.38 -14.32 -3.06
C THR A 168 0.73 -14.25 -2.01
N ARG A 169 1.97 -14.53 -2.42
CA ARG A 169 3.19 -14.25 -1.64
C ARG A 169 3.89 -12.99 -2.13
N THR A 170 3.52 -12.52 -3.32
CA THR A 170 4.14 -11.34 -3.94
C THR A 170 3.10 -10.25 -4.12
N LEU A 171 3.44 -9.03 -3.76
CA LEU A 171 2.61 -7.85 -4.02
C LEU A 171 3.00 -7.19 -5.35
N SER A 172 4.24 -6.70 -5.48
CA SER A 172 4.77 -6.15 -6.74
C SER A 172 3.80 -5.18 -7.45
N THR A 173 3.52 -5.40 -8.73
CA THR A 173 2.65 -4.52 -9.55
C THR A 173 1.49 -5.31 -10.13
N TRP A 174 0.29 -4.77 -9.99
CA TRP A 174 -0.95 -5.32 -10.51
C TRP A 174 -1.64 -4.30 -11.40
N ILE A 175 -2.24 -4.77 -12.48
CA ILE A 175 -2.97 -3.93 -13.44
C ILE A 175 -4.34 -4.58 -13.64
N ILE A 176 -5.41 -3.79 -13.54
CA ILE A 176 -6.78 -4.20 -13.81
C ILE A 176 -7.19 -3.50 -15.10
N SER A 177 -7.67 -4.24 -16.08
CA SER A 177 -8.06 -3.73 -17.39
C SER A 177 -9.46 -4.23 -17.77
N PRO A 178 -10.34 -3.38 -18.25
CA PRO A 178 -11.65 -3.81 -18.76
C PRO A 178 -11.57 -4.53 -20.11
N VAL A 179 -10.40 -4.53 -20.74
CA VAL A 179 -10.18 -5.18 -22.03
C VAL A 179 -8.92 -6.04 -22.03
N GLU A 180 -8.93 -7.09 -22.83
CA GLU A 180 -7.75 -7.95 -23.01
C GLU A 180 -6.60 -7.20 -23.67
N VAL A 181 -5.39 -7.33 -23.08
CA VAL A 181 -4.15 -6.77 -23.65
C VAL A 181 -3.25 -7.91 -24.10
N LYS A 182 -2.93 -7.94 -25.38
CA LYS A 182 -1.95 -8.90 -25.94
C LYS A 182 -0.56 -8.62 -25.37
N LEU A 183 0.01 -9.59 -24.68
CA LEU A 183 1.29 -9.52 -23.98
C LEU A 183 2.49 -9.75 -24.90
#